data_a5dda7f00a58654941eb3ab626d164c0
#
_entry.id   a5dda7f00a58654941eb3ab626d164c0
#
_cell.length_a   1.000
_cell.length_b   1.000
_cell.length_c   1.000
_cell.angle_alpha   90.00
_cell.angle_beta   90.00
_cell.angle_gamma   90.00
#
_symmetry.space_group_name_H-M   'P 1'
#
loop_
_entity.id
_entity.type
_entity.pdbx_description
1 polymer ?
#
loop_
_entity_poly.entity_id
_entity_poly.type
_entity_poly.pdbx_seq_one_letter_code
_entity_poly.pdbx_strand_id
1 'polypeptide(L)'
;MASQQAFEQSLMDEAYLRENEVGILFGNDSSAKPVIEAARIMDEKHDSALLGSGLIFQSMNSTVTMNLSTIFHLRGINFTVSAACASGSHSIGMTYLLIRQGLQDAVLCGGAQEVNYYSMATFDALAAFSVRMDEPTKASRP
;
A
#
# COMPACT_ATOMS: atom_id res chain seq x y z
N MET A 1 -10.94 1.64 4.22
CA MET A 1 -11.89 0.56 4.61
C MET A 1 -11.20 -0.56 5.38
N ALA A 2 -10.35 -1.42 4.81
CA ALA A 2 -9.72 -2.53 5.55
C ALA A 2 -8.93 -2.07 6.80
N SER A 3 -8.08 -1.05 6.67
CA SER A 3 -7.33 -0.50 7.81
C SER A 3 -8.25 0.10 8.89
N GLN A 4 -9.36 0.73 8.49
CA GLN A 4 -10.36 1.24 9.43
C GLN A 4 -11.00 0.11 10.23
N GLN A 5 -11.40 -0.97 9.54
CA GLN A 5 -11.96 -2.16 10.19
C GLN A 5 -10.95 -2.81 11.13
N ALA A 6 -9.67 -2.87 10.74
CA ALA A 6 -8.61 -3.41 11.59
C ALA A 6 -8.47 -2.60 12.90
N PHE A 7 -8.52 -1.26 12.81
CA PHE A 7 -8.51 -0.41 14.01
C PHE A 7 -9.74 -0.62 14.89
N GLU A 8 -10.94 -0.62 14.31
CA GLU A 8 -12.19 -0.87 15.05
C GLU A 8 -12.17 -2.22 15.77
N GLN A 9 -11.65 -3.26 15.11
CA GLN A 9 -11.54 -4.60 15.70
C GLN A 9 -10.42 -4.73 16.73
N SER A 10 -9.37 -3.93 16.65
CA SER A 10 -8.25 -3.96 17.59
C SER A 10 -8.62 -3.39 18.96
N LEU A 11 -9.70 -2.64 19.06
CA LEU A 11 -10.12 -1.90 20.24
C LEU A 11 -9.11 -0.86 20.73
N MET A 12 -8.14 -0.50 19.92
CA MET A 12 -7.22 0.62 20.19
C MET A 12 -7.97 1.93 20.02
N ASP A 13 -8.05 2.69 21.09
CA ASP A 13 -8.68 4.01 21.08
C ASP A 13 -7.64 5.14 20.87
N GLU A 14 -8.14 6.36 20.80
CA GLU A 14 -7.27 7.53 20.66
C GLU A 14 -6.34 7.75 21.88
N ALA A 15 -6.73 7.29 23.07
CA ALA A 15 -5.88 7.39 24.25
C ALA A 15 -4.68 6.46 24.08
N TYR A 16 -4.90 5.22 23.67
CA TYR A 16 -3.83 4.28 23.35
C TYR A 16 -2.86 4.83 22.30
N LEU A 17 -3.38 5.41 21.20
CA LEU A 17 -2.55 5.98 20.13
C LEU A 17 -1.76 7.22 20.57
N ARG A 18 -2.21 7.95 21.58
CA ARG A 18 -1.48 9.09 22.15
C ARG A 18 -0.34 8.65 23.08
N GLU A 19 -0.53 7.56 23.80
CA GLU A 19 0.42 7.07 24.80
C GLU A 19 1.46 6.11 24.22
N ASN A 20 1.16 5.45 23.09
CA ASN A 20 2.00 4.42 22.50
C ASN A 20 2.44 4.77 21.07
N GLU A 21 3.62 4.28 20.68
CA GLU A 21 4.15 4.39 19.33
C GLU A 21 3.69 3.19 18.49
N VAL A 22 2.53 3.32 17.88
CA VAL A 22 2.03 2.31 16.95
C VAL A 22 2.70 2.48 15.60
N GLY A 23 3.38 1.43 15.13
CA GLY A 23 4.05 1.40 13.84
C GLY A 23 3.13 1.11 12.67
N ILE A 24 3.66 1.27 11.46
CA ILE A 24 3.00 0.87 10.22
C ILE A 24 3.99 0.23 9.26
N LEU A 25 3.63 -0.92 8.71
CA LEU A 25 4.42 -1.67 7.74
C LEU A 25 3.50 -2.29 6.69
N PHE A 26 3.59 -1.83 5.44
CA PHE A 26 2.77 -2.38 4.36
C PHE A 26 3.63 -2.95 3.24
N GLY A 27 3.15 -4.02 2.63
CA GLY A 27 3.63 -4.49 1.34
C GLY A 27 2.99 -3.67 0.22
N ASN A 28 3.81 -3.01 -0.62
CA ASN A 28 3.38 -2.36 -1.84
C ASN A 28 4.52 -2.40 -2.86
N ASP A 29 4.28 -3.00 -4.01
CA ASP A 29 5.34 -3.29 -4.97
C ASP A 29 5.39 -2.29 -6.13
N SER A 30 4.29 -1.67 -6.50
CA SER A 30 4.24 -0.76 -7.64
C SER A 30 3.22 0.37 -7.50
N SER A 31 3.54 1.50 -8.13
CA SER A 31 2.70 2.67 -8.30
C SER A 31 2.96 3.27 -9.69
N ALA A 32 2.58 2.54 -10.74
CA ALA A 32 2.96 2.84 -12.12
C ALA A 32 2.14 3.98 -12.74
N LYS A 33 0.83 4.08 -12.44
CA LYS A 33 -0.05 5.05 -13.08
C LYS A 33 0.43 6.50 -12.94
N PRO A 34 0.82 7.01 -11.75
CA PRO A 34 1.26 8.39 -11.61
C PRO A 34 2.54 8.69 -12.41
N VAL A 35 3.44 7.71 -12.54
CA VAL A 35 4.67 7.85 -13.33
C VAL A 35 4.34 7.96 -14.82
N ILE A 36 3.43 7.14 -15.31
CA ILE A 36 2.99 7.17 -16.71
C ILE A 36 2.27 8.48 -17.01
N GLU A 37 1.43 8.97 -16.11
CA GLU A 37 0.75 10.27 -16.25
C GLU A 37 1.75 11.42 -16.28
N ALA A 38 2.74 11.41 -15.40
CA ALA A 38 3.79 12.42 -15.37
C ALA A 38 4.60 12.41 -16.68
N ALA A 39 5.02 11.25 -17.16
CA ALA A 39 5.74 11.11 -18.42
C ALA A 39 4.92 11.66 -19.60
N ARG A 40 3.63 11.31 -19.69
CA ARG A 40 2.75 11.80 -20.75
C ARG A 40 2.60 13.32 -20.74
N ILE A 41 2.41 13.93 -19.56
CA ILE A 41 2.32 15.39 -19.45
C ILE A 41 3.64 16.04 -19.92
N MET A 42 4.79 15.50 -19.53
CA MET A 42 6.08 16.02 -19.95
C MET A 42 6.31 15.89 -21.46
N ASP A 43 5.94 14.74 -22.06
CA ASP A 43 6.09 14.51 -23.49
C ASP A 43 5.17 15.40 -24.33
N GLU A 44 3.94 15.65 -23.85
CA GLU A 44 2.95 16.45 -24.56
C GLU A 44 3.10 17.96 -24.35
N LYS A 45 3.46 18.38 -23.15
CA LYS A 45 3.39 19.78 -22.72
C LYS A 45 4.75 20.43 -22.52
N HIS A 46 5.81 19.64 -22.30
CA HIS A 46 7.17 20.11 -22.01
C HIS A 46 7.25 21.11 -20.85
N ASP A 47 6.33 21.00 -19.87
CA ASP A 47 6.22 21.92 -18.73
C ASP A 47 5.97 21.14 -17.43
N SER A 48 6.97 21.10 -16.56
CA SER A 48 6.89 20.42 -15.27
C SER A 48 5.92 21.08 -14.28
N ALA A 49 5.58 22.36 -14.46
CA ALA A 49 4.61 23.04 -13.61
C ALA A 49 3.20 22.42 -13.70
N LEU A 50 2.90 21.73 -14.79
CA LEU A 50 1.64 21.04 -15.02
C LEU A 50 1.53 19.67 -14.31
N LEU A 51 2.63 19.15 -13.76
CA LEU A 51 2.62 17.88 -13.04
C LEU A 51 1.85 17.95 -11.71
N GLY A 52 1.86 19.14 -11.08
CA GLY A 52 1.35 19.29 -9.73
C GLY A 52 2.22 18.56 -8.68
N SER A 53 2.04 18.88 -7.42
CA SER A 53 2.84 18.30 -6.32
C SER A 53 2.41 16.88 -5.93
N GLY A 54 1.22 16.44 -6.35
CA GLY A 54 0.66 15.15 -5.92
C GLY A 54 1.27 13.93 -6.60
N LEU A 55 1.69 14.03 -7.86
CA LEU A 55 2.14 12.88 -8.64
C LEU A 55 3.37 12.20 -8.05
N ILE A 56 4.33 12.97 -7.54
CA ILE A 56 5.54 12.39 -6.91
C ILE A 56 5.19 11.55 -5.67
N PHE A 57 4.29 12.02 -4.82
CA PHE A 57 3.86 11.27 -3.64
C PHE A 57 3.07 10.02 -4.02
N GLN A 58 2.23 10.08 -5.04
CA GLN A 58 1.47 8.94 -5.54
C GLN A 58 2.36 7.88 -6.20
N SER A 59 3.51 8.27 -6.76
CA SER A 59 4.44 7.34 -7.40
C SER A 59 5.32 6.54 -6.44
N MET A 60 5.36 6.94 -5.17
CA MET A 60 6.16 6.24 -4.16
C MET A 60 5.47 4.95 -3.72
N ASN A 61 6.21 3.85 -3.58
CA ASN A 61 5.70 2.63 -2.97
C ASN A 61 5.26 2.87 -1.51
N SER A 62 5.85 3.83 -0.83
CA SER A 62 5.49 4.25 0.53
C SER A 62 4.24 5.13 0.63
N THR A 63 3.58 5.46 -0.49
CA THR A 63 2.35 6.30 -0.46
C THR A 63 1.28 5.76 0.48
N VAL A 64 1.16 4.44 0.57
CA VAL A 64 0.17 3.77 1.44
C VAL A 64 0.50 4.03 2.91
N THR A 65 1.73 3.75 3.33
CA THR A 65 2.13 3.92 4.73
C THR A 65 2.16 5.39 5.13
N MET A 66 2.57 6.27 4.22
CA MET A 66 2.54 7.72 4.42
C MET A 66 1.12 8.23 4.70
N ASN A 67 0.15 7.85 3.86
CA ASN A 67 -1.23 8.30 4.02
C ASN A 67 -1.91 7.68 5.25
N LEU A 68 -1.75 6.37 5.46
CA LEU A 68 -2.38 5.70 6.59
C LEU A 68 -1.79 6.16 7.93
N SER A 69 -0.47 6.38 8.02
CA SER A 69 0.13 6.93 9.24
C SER A 69 -0.40 8.32 9.58
N THR A 70 -0.65 9.14 8.57
CA THR A 70 -1.24 10.47 8.76
C THR A 70 -2.71 10.38 9.20
N ILE A 71 -3.50 9.52 8.53
CA ILE A 71 -4.94 9.38 8.84
C ILE A 71 -5.17 8.82 10.24
N PHE A 72 -4.38 7.84 10.66
CA PHE A 72 -4.52 7.16 11.95
C PHE A 72 -3.57 7.70 13.03
N HIS A 73 -2.82 8.77 12.74
CA HIS A 73 -1.87 9.39 13.67
C HIS A 73 -0.82 8.43 14.24
N LEU A 74 -0.33 7.49 13.39
CA LEU A 74 0.67 6.50 13.80
C LEU A 74 2.05 7.13 13.89
N ARG A 75 2.77 6.89 14.98
CA ARG A 75 4.04 7.56 15.30
C ARG A 75 5.23 6.61 15.45
N GLY A 76 4.99 5.30 15.42
CA GLY A 76 6.04 4.29 15.44
C GLY A 76 6.77 4.16 14.11
N ILE A 77 7.44 3.03 13.90
CA ILE A 77 8.14 2.76 12.64
C ILE A 77 7.19 2.91 11.43
N ASN A 78 7.72 3.42 10.32
CA ASN A 78 6.95 3.61 9.09
C ASN A 78 7.81 3.26 7.88
N PHE A 79 7.58 2.09 7.27
CA PHE A 79 8.22 1.72 6.02
C PHE A 79 7.41 0.71 5.20
N THR A 80 7.80 0.54 3.94
CA THR A 80 7.14 -0.32 2.98
C THR A 80 8.07 -1.44 2.55
N VAL A 81 7.53 -2.65 2.41
CA VAL A 81 8.24 -3.81 1.87
C VAL A 81 7.80 -4.04 0.44
N SER A 82 8.76 -4.23 -0.46
CA SER A 82 8.54 -4.61 -1.85
C SER A 82 9.18 -5.98 -2.10
N ALA A 83 8.35 -6.96 -2.45
CA ALA A 83 8.73 -8.34 -2.70
C ALA A 83 7.73 -9.00 -3.67
N ALA A 84 7.35 -8.27 -4.72
CA ALA A 84 6.33 -8.68 -5.69
C ALA A 84 5.05 -9.18 -4.99
N CYS A 85 4.47 -10.29 -5.44
CA CYS A 85 3.25 -10.88 -4.88
C CYS A 85 3.36 -11.26 -3.39
N ALA A 86 4.58 -11.40 -2.86
CA ALA A 86 4.84 -11.74 -1.47
C ALA A 86 4.91 -10.52 -0.53
N SER A 87 4.84 -9.30 -1.06
CA SER A 87 5.04 -8.07 -0.26
C SER A 87 4.15 -7.99 0.98
N GLY A 88 2.87 -8.32 0.85
CA GLY A 88 1.93 -8.36 1.98
C GLY A 88 2.29 -9.38 3.04
N SER A 89 2.67 -10.59 2.64
CA SER A 89 3.12 -11.65 3.56
C SER A 89 4.42 -11.27 4.27
N HIS A 90 5.37 -10.67 3.55
CA HIS A 90 6.61 -10.17 4.14
C HIS A 90 6.36 -9.05 5.15
N SER A 91 5.40 -8.14 4.89
CA SER A 91 5.06 -7.09 5.85
C SER A 91 4.55 -7.67 7.17
N ILE A 92 3.70 -8.70 7.11
CA ILE A 92 3.20 -9.42 8.31
C ILE A 92 4.34 -10.12 9.05
N GLY A 93 5.20 -10.84 8.32
CA GLY A 93 6.33 -11.54 8.91
C GLY A 93 7.34 -10.60 9.58
N MET A 94 7.67 -9.49 8.94
CA MET A 94 8.54 -8.47 9.51
C MET A 94 7.91 -7.81 10.75
N THR A 95 6.62 -7.53 10.71
CA THR A 95 5.88 -7.01 11.87
C THR A 95 5.96 -7.96 13.05
N TYR A 96 5.75 -9.26 12.82
CA TYR A 96 5.92 -10.28 13.87
C TYR A 96 7.31 -10.24 14.50
N LEU A 97 8.37 -10.13 13.69
CA LEU A 97 9.74 -10.05 14.20
C LEU A 97 9.98 -8.79 15.02
N LEU A 98 9.47 -7.63 14.57
CA LEU A 98 9.61 -6.35 15.29
C LEU A 98 8.95 -6.40 16.68
N ILE A 99 7.73 -6.94 16.75
CA ILE A 99 7.00 -7.09 18.02
C ILE A 99 7.71 -8.12 18.91
N ARG A 100 8.10 -9.27 18.37
CA ARG A 100 8.78 -10.32 19.13
C ARG A 100 10.10 -9.86 19.76
N GLN A 101 10.79 -8.94 19.09
CA GLN A 101 12.04 -8.37 19.58
C GLN A 101 11.85 -7.16 20.51
N GLY A 102 10.61 -6.77 20.79
CA GLY A 102 10.30 -5.62 21.64
C GLY A 102 10.63 -4.27 21.00
N LEU A 103 10.76 -4.22 19.65
CA LEU A 103 11.03 -2.98 18.94
C LEU A 103 9.75 -2.16 18.67
N GLN A 104 8.60 -2.79 18.70
CA GLN A 104 7.28 -2.18 18.61
C GLN A 104 6.29 -2.99 19.46
N ASP A 105 5.36 -2.30 20.11
CA ASP A 105 4.27 -2.95 20.86
C ASP A 105 3.09 -3.31 19.95
N ALA A 106 2.82 -2.47 18.96
CA ALA A 106 1.78 -2.68 17.98
C ALA A 106 2.19 -2.12 16.60
N VAL A 107 1.73 -2.76 15.54
CA VAL A 107 2.00 -2.33 14.15
C VAL A 107 0.78 -2.60 13.28
N LEU A 108 0.30 -1.59 12.56
CA LEU A 108 -0.64 -1.79 11.47
C LEU A 108 0.10 -2.37 10.26
N CYS A 109 -0.22 -3.59 9.87
CA CYS A 109 0.45 -4.24 8.74
C CYS A 109 -0.53 -4.84 7.73
N GLY A 110 -0.05 -5.04 6.51
CA GLY A 110 -0.86 -5.60 5.44
C GLY A 110 -0.24 -5.40 4.07
N GLY A 111 -1.06 -5.49 3.03
CA GLY A 111 -0.66 -5.25 1.66
C GLY A 111 -1.62 -4.31 0.94
N ALA A 112 -1.10 -3.59 -0.04
CA ALA A 112 -1.87 -2.75 -0.94
C ALA A 112 -1.30 -2.86 -2.36
N GLN A 113 -2.17 -2.69 -3.34
CA GLN A 113 -1.80 -2.68 -4.75
C GLN A 113 -2.65 -1.65 -5.48
N GLU A 114 -2.06 -0.91 -6.40
CA GLU A 114 -2.82 -0.07 -7.30
C GLU A 114 -3.67 -0.93 -8.26
N VAL A 115 -4.88 -0.45 -8.56
CA VAL A 115 -5.76 -1.04 -9.56
C VAL A 115 -6.07 0.00 -10.62
N ASN A 116 -5.48 -0.16 -11.81
CA ASN A 116 -5.69 0.71 -12.93
C ASN A 116 -5.43 -0.03 -14.26
N TYR A 117 -5.82 0.59 -15.38
CA TYR A 117 -5.67 0.01 -16.71
C TYR A 117 -4.24 -0.42 -17.03
N TYR A 118 -3.25 0.39 -16.68
CA TYR A 118 -1.84 0.12 -17.04
C TYR A 118 -1.28 -1.09 -16.28
N SER A 119 -1.49 -1.13 -14.97
CA SER A 119 -1.06 -2.27 -14.15
C SER A 119 -1.81 -3.55 -14.53
N MET A 120 -3.11 -3.45 -14.80
CA MET A 120 -3.91 -4.61 -15.21
C MET A 120 -3.48 -5.15 -16.57
N ALA A 121 -3.19 -4.29 -17.56
CA ALA A 121 -2.71 -4.72 -18.87
C ALA A 121 -1.38 -5.51 -18.79
N THR A 122 -0.47 -5.15 -17.89
CA THR A 122 0.78 -5.89 -17.70
C THR A 122 0.56 -7.28 -17.08
N PHE A 123 -0.36 -7.40 -16.14
CA PHE A 123 -0.76 -8.70 -15.58
C PHE A 123 -1.52 -9.57 -16.59
N ASP A 124 -2.33 -8.96 -17.46
CA ASP A 124 -3.00 -9.66 -18.55
C ASP A 124 -1.97 -10.23 -19.56
N ALA A 125 -1.00 -9.41 -19.95
CA ALA A 125 0.10 -9.85 -20.83
C ALA A 125 0.93 -11.00 -20.22
N LEU A 126 1.03 -11.06 -18.89
CA LEU A 126 1.67 -12.15 -18.16
C LEU A 126 0.80 -13.41 -18.08
N ALA A 127 -0.46 -13.36 -18.55
CA ALA A 127 -1.49 -14.39 -18.39
C ALA A 127 -1.76 -14.76 -16.91
N ALA A 128 -1.66 -13.78 -16.01
CA ALA A 128 -1.84 -13.96 -14.58
C ALA A 128 -3.28 -13.76 -14.10
N PHE A 129 -4.19 -13.40 -15.00
CA PHE A 129 -5.61 -13.25 -14.67
C PHE A 129 -6.39 -14.56 -14.78
N SER A 130 -7.43 -14.66 -13.95
CA SER A 130 -8.44 -15.67 -14.12
C SER A 130 -9.19 -15.46 -15.43
N VAL A 131 -9.40 -16.56 -16.18
CA VAL A 131 -10.22 -16.57 -17.40
C VAL A 131 -11.70 -16.87 -17.10
N ARG A 132 -12.09 -16.97 -15.83
CA ARG A 132 -13.46 -17.25 -15.41
C ARG A 132 -14.32 -15.98 -15.46
N MET A 133 -14.79 -15.63 -16.63
CA MET A 133 -15.58 -14.42 -16.89
C MET A 133 -17.07 -14.61 -16.57
N ASP A 134 -17.57 -15.83 -16.61
CA ASP A 134 -18.95 -16.24 -16.36
C ASP A 134 -19.31 -16.29 -14.86
N GLU A 135 -18.32 -16.53 -13.99
CA GLU A 135 -18.50 -16.59 -12.53
C GLU A 135 -17.48 -15.70 -11.79
N PRO A 136 -17.60 -14.37 -11.89
CA PRO A 136 -16.56 -13.46 -11.34
C PRO A 136 -16.37 -13.58 -9.83
N THR A 137 -17.39 -13.97 -9.09
CA THR A 137 -17.29 -14.22 -7.63
C THR A 137 -16.47 -15.46 -7.27
N LYS A 138 -16.17 -16.32 -8.25
CA LYS A 138 -15.37 -17.53 -8.12
C LYS A 138 -14.06 -17.43 -8.92
N ALA A 139 -13.72 -16.27 -9.43
CA ALA A 139 -12.53 -16.06 -10.27
C ALA A 139 -11.23 -16.24 -9.47
N SER A 140 -11.19 -15.79 -8.22
CA SER A 140 -10.05 -16.01 -7.32
C SER A 140 -10.20 -17.32 -6.58
N ARG A 141 -9.14 -18.12 -6.61
CA ARG A 141 -9.05 -19.43 -5.93
C ARG A 141 -7.61 -19.65 -5.47
N PRO A 142 -7.26 -19.10 -4.30
CA PRO A 142 -5.95 -19.34 -3.70
C PRO A 142 -5.78 -20.80 -3.26
#